data_9ab1a7f3c4424d37ee265ea8d1041fce
#
_entry.id   9ab1a7f3c4424d37ee265ea8d1041fce
#
_cell.length_a   1.000
_cell.length_b   1.000
_cell.length_c   1.000
_cell.angle_alpha   90.00
_cell.angle_beta   90.00
_cell.angle_gamma   90.00
#
_symmetry.space_group_name_H-M   'P 1'
#
loop_
_entity.id
_entity.type
_entity.pdbx_description
1 polymer ?
#
loop_
_entity_poly.entity_id
_entity_poly.type
_entity_poly.pdbx_seq_one_letter_code
_entity_poly.pdbx_strand_id
1 'polypeptide(L)'
;MKWDLFNPQPKFNYKQMSTKLDVELLENPYIQVVWEDTPENFTQERIKSVKQYFQKKYNSTNTNVITKVKTTDDTQQTIDVSVNIMDKNYQKELIKSMLESKGQEQYYDQVMGIDSAVENRLTANDVEVTAFKKWHIKKIEFSNFLSYGENQVIDFDQCNGITVVESDPPNFGGKTVLTVDLLLFLFFNTTTKTQKAEEIFNRFTEKNTVVVKGDIIIDGEEYIIARKIERKKSKAGEWNVKTELEFFKKLADGQLQNFTGEQRRETENFMKTSIGSMDDFLMTIVTTASNLEDLLDAKPTA
;
A
#
# COMPACT_ATOMS: atom_id res chain seq x y z
N MET A 1 -13.40 -13.95 31.90
CA MET A 1 -13.88 -12.79 31.13
C MET A 1 -14.02 -13.25 29.67
N LYS A 2 -15.20 -13.22 29.10
CA LYS A 2 -15.33 -13.46 27.65
C LYS A 2 -14.78 -12.23 26.94
N TRP A 3 -13.76 -12.43 26.13
CA TRP A 3 -13.19 -11.36 25.31
C TRP A 3 -14.16 -11.12 24.16
N ASP A 4 -14.71 -9.94 24.12
CA ASP A 4 -15.41 -9.47 22.95
C ASP A 4 -14.38 -8.93 21.96
N LEU A 5 -14.40 -9.42 20.74
CA LEU A 5 -13.49 -8.97 19.66
C LEU A 5 -13.61 -7.47 19.38
N PHE A 6 -14.69 -6.85 19.82
CA PHE A 6 -14.98 -5.42 19.64
C PHE A 6 -14.53 -4.54 20.81
N ASN A 7 -14.09 -5.12 21.93
CA ASN A 7 -13.59 -4.35 23.06
C ASN A 7 -12.06 -4.15 22.94
N PRO A 8 -11.54 -2.95 23.29
CA PRO A 8 -10.12 -2.72 23.31
C PRO A 8 -9.47 -3.70 24.29
N GLN A 9 -8.47 -4.41 23.80
CA GLN A 9 -7.72 -5.39 24.58
C GLN A 9 -7.06 -4.71 25.79
N PRO A 10 -7.13 -5.28 27.02
CA PRO A 10 -6.51 -4.67 28.18
C PRO A 10 -5.01 -4.61 27.98
N LYS A 11 -4.42 -3.47 28.33
CA LYS A 11 -2.99 -3.22 28.31
C LYS A 11 -2.45 -3.26 29.72
N PHE A 12 -1.42 -4.08 29.96
CA PHE A 12 -0.74 -4.20 31.24
C PHE A 12 0.71 -3.81 31.05
N ASN A 13 1.30 -3.07 32.02
CA ASN A 13 2.73 -2.86 32.02
C ASN A 13 3.47 -4.06 32.61
N TYR A 14 4.80 -4.13 32.44
CA TYR A 14 5.61 -5.27 32.90
C TYR A 14 5.46 -5.53 34.42
N LYS A 15 5.36 -4.49 35.25
CA LYS A 15 5.18 -4.64 36.68
C LYS A 15 3.85 -5.27 37.05
N GLN A 16 2.77 -4.90 36.35
CA GLN A 16 1.44 -5.53 36.52
C GLN A 16 1.48 -6.98 36.07
N MET A 17 2.17 -7.29 34.97
CA MET A 17 2.32 -8.67 34.46
C MET A 17 3.23 -9.55 35.31
N SER A 18 4.11 -9.00 36.13
CA SER A 18 4.98 -9.74 37.06
C SER A 18 4.24 -10.15 38.33
N THR A 19 3.22 -9.43 38.75
CA THR A 19 2.30 -9.80 39.83
C THR A 19 1.19 -10.73 39.33
N LYS A 20 0.52 -11.40 40.28
CA LYS A 20 -0.65 -12.24 39.90
C LYS A 20 -1.77 -11.33 39.36
N LEU A 21 -2.10 -11.52 38.10
CA LEU A 21 -3.19 -10.76 37.50
C LEU A 21 -4.53 -11.22 38.10
N ASP A 22 -5.35 -10.29 38.53
CA ASP A 22 -6.76 -10.52 38.90
C ASP A 22 -7.68 -10.67 37.67
N VAL A 23 -7.15 -11.21 36.59
CA VAL A 23 -7.87 -11.42 35.34
C VAL A 23 -7.88 -12.90 35.03
N GLU A 24 -9.08 -13.45 34.91
CA GLU A 24 -9.27 -14.82 34.46
C GLU A 24 -8.94 -14.89 32.96
N LEU A 25 -7.79 -15.50 32.64
CA LEU A 25 -7.35 -15.68 31.28
C LEU A 25 -8.00 -16.93 30.67
N LEU A 26 -8.32 -16.87 29.40
CA LEU A 26 -8.76 -18.02 28.63
C LEU A 26 -7.63 -19.06 28.56
N GLU A 27 -7.98 -20.33 28.35
CA GLU A 27 -6.99 -21.33 27.99
C GLU A 27 -6.28 -20.92 26.71
N ASN A 28 -4.93 -20.97 26.72
CA ASN A 28 -4.09 -20.57 25.59
C ASN A 28 -4.36 -19.16 25.05
N PRO A 29 -4.17 -18.09 25.87
CA PRO A 29 -4.47 -16.72 25.45
C PRO A 29 -3.50 -16.25 24.37
N TYR A 30 -3.96 -15.38 23.47
CA TYR A 30 -3.06 -14.62 22.57
C TYR A 30 -2.39 -13.49 23.36
N ILE A 31 -1.06 -13.46 23.36
CA ILE A 31 -0.30 -12.46 24.09
C ILE A 31 0.54 -11.64 23.10
N GLN A 32 0.33 -10.34 23.10
CA GLN A 32 1.18 -9.40 22.39
C GLN A 32 2.02 -8.61 23.39
N VAL A 33 3.33 -8.81 23.35
CA VAL A 33 4.29 -8.08 24.17
C VAL A 33 4.85 -6.92 23.36
N VAL A 34 4.62 -5.69 23.82
CA VAL A 34 5.26 -4.51 23.25
C VAL A 34 6.45 -4.17 24.13
N TRP A 35 7.66 -4.37 23.61
CA TRP A 35 8.91 -4.09 24.31
C TRP A 35 9.55 -2.84 23.75
N GLU A 36 9.70 -1.83 24.61
CA GLU A 36 10.24 -0.52 24.28
C GLU A 36 11.60 -0.33 24.93
N ASP A 37 12.67 -0.27 24.13
CA ASP A 37 14.05 -0.18 24.61
C ASP A 37 14.97 0.43 23.51
N THR A 38 16.26 0.54 23.80
CA THR A 38 17.27 0.95 22.82
C THR A 38 17.54 -0.18 21.82
N PRO A 39 17.95 0.12 20.54
CA PRO A 39 18.17 -0.89 19.50
C PRO A 39 19.14 -2.00 19.90
N GLU A 40 20.15 -1.66 20.71
CA GLU A 40 21.19 -2.59 21.21
C GLU A 40 20.62 -3.72 22.07
N ASN A 41 19.47 -3.51 22.69
CA ASN A 41 18.80 -4.47 23.54
C ASN A 41 17.93 -5.46 22.78
N PHE A 42 17.64 -5.23 21.51
CA PHE A 42 16.78 -6.08 20.67
C PHE A 42 17.57 -7.20 19.97
N THR A 43 18.34 -7.98 20.72
CA THR A 43 19.00 -9.15 20.16
C THR A 43 17.99 -10.30 19.95
N GLN A 44 18.21 -11.12 18.93
CA GLN A 44 17.38 -12.30 18.63
C GLN A 44 17.22 -13.23 19.83
N GLU A 45 18.29 -13.43 20.60
CA GLU A 45 18.27 -14.28 21.79
C GLU A 45 17.39 -13.69 22.91
N ARG A 46 17.47 -12.38 23.13
CA ARG A 46 16.64 -11.70 24.13
C ARG A 46 15.17 -11.71 23.75
N ILE A 47 14.84 -11.43 22.48
CA ILE A 47 13.46 -11.50 21.97
C ILE A 47 12.90 -12.91 22.16
N LYS A 48 13.68 -13.93 21.82
CA LYS A 48 13.30 -15.34 22.03
C LYS A 48 13.07 -15.67 23.51
N SER A 49 13.94 -15.18 24.38
CA SER A 49 13.83 -15.37 25.84
C SER A 49 12.58 -14.72 26.42
N VAL A 50 12.27 -13.48 26.00
CA VAL A 50 11.04 -12.77 26.39
C VAL A 50 9.81 -13.53 25.92
N LYS A 51 9.79 -13.98 24.67
CA LYS A 51 8.71 -14.78 24.11
C LYS A 51 8.47 -16.06 24.92
N GLN A 52 9.54 -16.80 25.18
CA GLN A 52 9.47 -18.07 25.96
C GLN A 52 9.01 -17.83 27.41
N TYR A 53 9.45 -16.74 28.05
CA TYR A 53 9.01 -16.38 29.38
C TYR A 53 7.49 -16.20 29.47
N PHE A 54 6.91 -15.43 28.55
CA PHE A 54 5.47 -15.18 28.54
C PHE A 54 4.69 -16.43 28.12
N GLN A 55 5.18 -17.20 27.15
CA GLN A 55 4.59 -18.48 26.77
C GLN A 55 4.49 -19.44 27.96
N LYS A 56 5.58 -19.61 28.70
CA LYS A 56 5.62 -20.49 29.86
C LYS A 56 4.77 -20.00 31.02
N LYS A 57 4.80 -18.69 31.28
CA LYS A 57 4.09 -18.08 32.41
C LYS A 57 2.56 -18.16 32.25
N TYR A 58 2.06 -17.99 31.05
CA TYR A 58 0.63 -17.92 30.77
C TYR A 58 0.10 -19.10 29.96
N ASN A 59 0.91 -20.16 29.80
CA ASN A 59 0.57 -21.34 28.99
C ASN A 59 0.02 -20.96 27.60
N SER A 60 0.66 -19.99 26.94
CA SER A 60 0.26 -19.49 25.63
C SER A 60 1.15 -20.01 24.52
N THR A 61 0.57 -20.57 23.47
CA THR A 61 1.30 -20.90 22.22
C THR A 61 1.34 -19.72 21.26
N ASN A 62 0.48 -18.72 21.47
CA ASN A 62 0.27 -17.56 20.58
C ASN A 62 0.84 -16.29 21.23
N THR A 63 2.16 -16.23 21.35
CA THR A 63 2.85 -15.04 21.89
C THR A 63 3.65 -14.35 20.80
N ASN A 64 3.38 -13.06 20.58
CA ASN A 64 4.13 -12.19 19.68
C ASN A 64 4.87 -11.10 20.45
N VAL A 65 6.09 -10.77 20.04
CA VAL A 65 6.90 -9.71 20.66
C VAL A 65 7.14 -8.63 19.60
N ILE A 66 6.64 -7.44 19.88
CA ILE A 66 6.87 -6.25 19.05
C ILE A 66 7.89 -5.39 19.75
N THR A 67 9.00 -5.09 19.09
CA THR A 67 10.04 -4.19 19.59
C THR A 67 9.77 -2.77 19.13
N LYS A 68 9.83 -1.81 20.06
CA LYS A 68 9.77 -0.38 19.76
C LYS A 68 11.04 0.29 20.28
N VAL A 69 11.71 1.02 19.41
CA VAL A 69 12.85 1.82 19.79
C VAL A 69 12.36 2.99 20.66
N LYS A 70 12.95 3.15 21.87
CA LYS A 70 12.77 4.38 22.64
C LYS A 70 13.38 5.52 21.86
N THR A 71 12.56 6.35 21.28
CA THR A 71 12.96 7.70 20.88
C THR A 71 13.12 8.48 22.19
N THR A 72 14.35 8.88 22.52
CA THR A 72 14.57 9.93 23.50
C THR A 72 13.86 11.16 22.95
N ASP A 73 12.80 11.56 23.65
CA ASP A 73 12.11 12.81 23.41
C ASP A 73 13.13 13.94 23.35
N ASP A 74 13.39 14.46 22.18
CA ASP A 74 13.69 15.87 21.92
C ASP A 74 13.84 16.20 20.43
N THR A 75 13.59 15.25 19.52
CA THR A 75 13.46 15.59 18.08
C THR A 75 12.29 14.87 17.44
N GLN A 76 11.08 15.16 17.89
CA GLN A 76 9.98 15.18 16.94
C GLN A 76 10.22 16.39 16.01
N GLN A 77 11.15 16.23 15.08
CA GLN A 77 11.02 16.94 13.81
C GLN A 77 9.74 16.41 13.20
N THR A 78 8.66 17.11 13.44
CA THR A 78 7.48 17.02 12.61
C THR A 78 8.00 17.22 11.18
N ILE A 79 8.06 16.11 10.42
CA ILE A 79 8.32 16.19 8.99
C ILE A 79 7.16 17.02 8.47
N ASP A 80 7.45 18.27 8.14
CA ASP A 80 6.47 19.14 7.49
C ASP A 80 6.19 18.49 6.13
N VAL A 81 5.01 17.89 5.99
CA VAL A 81 4.57 17.17 4.79
C VAL A 81 4.51 18.10 3.57
N SER A 82 4.65 19.42 3.79
CA SER A 82 4.72 20.43 2.73
C SER A 82 6.10 20.56 2.09
N VAL A 83 7.13 19.91 2.65
CA VAL A 83 8.49 20.05 2.15
C VAL A 83 8.68 19.23 0.89
N ASN A 84 9.01 19.88 -0.20
CA ASN A 84 9.37 19.23 -1.45
C ASN A 84 10.77 18.59 -1.32
N ILE A 85 10.80 17.29 -1.12
CA ILE A 85 12.06 16.51 -1.00
C ILE A 85 12.94 16.65 -2.26
N MET A 86 12.37 17.04 -3.40
CA MET A 86 13.10 17.28 -4.64
C MET A 86 13.75 18.68 -4.70
N ASP A 87 13.49 19.54 -3.72
CA ASP A 87 14.17 20.84 -3.63
C ASP A 87 15.64 20.63 -3.26
N LYS A 88 16.53 21.08 -4.16
CA LYS A 88 17.98 20.93 -3.99
C LYS A 88 18.54 21.64 -2.77
N ASN A 89 17.94 22.76 -2.36
CA ASN A 89 18.38 23.49 -1.18
C ASN A 89 17.99 22.70 0.08
N TYR A 90 16.78 22.15 0.10
CA TYR A 90 16.35 21.27 1.19
C TYR A 90 17.22 20.00 1.29
N GLN A 91 17.54 19.36 0.18
CA GLN A 91 18.44 18.20 0.17
C GLN A 91 19.83 18.54 0.77
N LYS A 92 20.39 19.70 0.41
CA LYS A 92 21.67 20.17 0.96
C LYS A 92 21.60 20.42 2.47
N GLU A 93 20.53 21.05 2.94
CA GLU A 93 20.31 21.27 4.37
C GLU A 93 20.15 19.96 5.14
N LEU A 94 19.42 18.99 4.56
CA LEU A 94 19.24 17.67 5.14
C LEU A 94 20.56 16.91 5.26
N ILE A 95 21.39 16.91 4.21
CA ILE A 95 22.71 16.29 4.21
C ILE A 95 23.59 16.96 5.26
N LYS A 96 23.56 18.28 5.34
CA LYS A 96 24.33 19.04 6.32
C LYS A 96 23.92 18.68 7.76
N SER A 97 22.63 18.72 8.05
CA SER A 97 22.08 18.34 9.37
C SER A 97 22.42 16.89 9.74
N MET A 98 22.38 15.97 8.76
CA MET A 98 22.75 14.57 8.97
C MET A 98 24.24 14.40 9.32
N LEU A 99 25.13 15.12 8.64
CA LEU A 99 26.56 15.08 8.92
C LEU A 99 26.89 15.72 10.28
N GLU A 100 26.23 16.82 10.62
CA GLU A 100 26.34 17.47 11.94
C GLU A 100 25.93 16.52 13.07
N SER A 101 24.81 15.82 12.92
CA SER A 101 24.32 14.86 13.91
C SER A 101 25.27 13.69 14.15
N LYS A 102 26.15 13.40 13.17
CA LYS A 102 27.15 12.32 13.23
C LYS A 102 28.57 12.83 13.57
N GLY A 103 28.76 14.14 13.76
CA GLY A 103 30.08 14.74 13.97
C GLY A 103 31.02 14.58 12.75
N GLN A 104 30.46 14.55 11.55
CA GLN A 104 31.17 14.30 10.28
C GLN A 104 31.10 15.49 9.33
N GLU A 105 30.95 16.70 9.82
CA GLU A 105 30.81 17.95 9.05
C GLU A 105 31.97 18.18 8.07
N GLN A 106 33.17 17.71 8.41
CA GLN A 106 34.37 17.82 7.57
C GLN A 106 34.23 17.13 6.21
N TYR A 107 33.28 16.22 6.05
CA TYR A 107 33.08 15.51 4.79
C TYR A 107 32.01 16.16 3.90
N TYR A 108 31.41 17.28 4.33
CA TYR A 108 30.32 17.90 3.59
C TYR A 108 30.67 18.19 2.12
N ASP A 109 31.81 18.82 1.86
CA ASP A 109 32.23 19.17 0.49
C ASP A 109 32.50 17.91 -0.36
N GLN A 110 33.00 16.85 0.24
CA GLN A 110 33.22 15.58 -0.46
C GLN A 110 31.88 14.91 -0.82
N VAL A 111 30.94 14.89 0.10
CA VAL A 111 29.61 14.34 -0.15
C VAL A 111 28.89 15.13 -1.23
N MET A 112 28.95 16.46 -1.18
CA MET A 112 28.35 17.30 -2.23
C MET A 112 29.03 17.16 -3.58
N GLY A 113 30.35 16.92 -3.61
CA GLY A 113 31.09 16.61 -4.83
C GLY A 113 30.65 15.27 -5.46
N ILE A 114 30.39 14.25 -4.64
CA ILE A 114 29.89 12.95 -5.08
C ILE A 114 28.45 13.09 -5.60
N ASP A 115 27.60 13.78 -4.85
CA ASP A 115 26.22 14.04 -5.22
C ASP A 115 26.11 14.71 -6.60
N SER A 116 26.89 15.79 -6.81
CA SER A 116 26.97 16.48 -8.10
C SER A 116 27.51 15.58 -9.24
N ALA A 117 28.49 14.71 -8.95
CA ALA A 117 29.02 13.78 -9.92
C ALA A 117 28.00 12.70 -10.32
N VAL A 118 27.21 12.20 -9.36
CA VAL A 118 26.13 11.25 -9.62
C VAL A 118 25.02 11.91 -10.44
N GLU A 119 24.62 13.13 -10.07
CA GLU A 119 23.61 13.89 -10.81
C GLU A 119 24.03 14.14 -12.26
N ASN A 120 25.29 14.54 -12.48
CA ASN A 120 25.82 14.73 -13.82
C ASN A 120 25.87 13.43 -14.63
N ARG A 121 26.13 12.28 -14.01
CA ARG A 121 26.08 10.98 -14.69
C ARG A 121 24.67 10.56 -15.06
N LEU A 122 23.71 10.82 -14.18
CA LEU A 122 22.29 10.54 -14.44
C LEU A 122 21.74 11.39 -15.57
N THR A 123 22.15 12.67 -15.64
CA THR A 123 21.74 13.59 -16.71
C THR A 123 22.51 13.37 -18.03
N ALA A 124 23.79 12.97 -17.99
CA ALA A 124 24.60 12.77 -19.20
C ALA A 124 24.33 11.43 -19.90
N ASN A 125 23.82 10.44 -19.20
CA ASN A 125 23.60 9.10 -19.77
C ASN A 125 22.33 8.96 -20.58
N ASP A 126 21.56 10.07 -20.85
CA ASP A 126 20.27 9.93 -21.53
C ASP A 126 19.56 8.59 -21.18
N VAL A 127 19.80 8.11 -19.96
CA VAL A 127 18.83 7.21 -19.40
C VAL A 127 17.58 8.08 -19.47
N GLU A 128 16.74 7.80 -20.45
CA GLU A 128 15.33 8.11 -20.34
C GLU A 128 14.95 7.57 -18.96
N VAL A 129 15.19 8.35 -17.93
CA VAL A 129 14.36 8.32 -16.76
C VAL A 129 13.03 8.56 -17.38
N THR A 130 12.33 7.47 -17.68
CA THR A 130 10.96 7.49 -18.10
C THR A 130 10.32 8.31 -17.01
N ALA A 131 10.22 9.62 -17.31
CA ALA A 131 9.68 10.57 -16.35
C ALA A 131 8.26 10.07 -16.17
N PHE A 132 8.03 9.32 -15.09
CA PHE A 132 6.72 8.79 -14.78
C PHE A 132 5.77 9.94 -14.90
N LYS A 133 4.81 9.82 -15.78
CA LYS A 133 3.81 10.86 -15.98
C LYS A 133 3.16 11.14 -14.64
N LYS A 134 2.96 12.43 -14.32
CA LYS A 134 2.23 12.79 -13.11
C LYS A 134 0.78 12.41 -13.31
N TRP A 135 0.27 11.50 -12.50
CA TRP A 135 -1.12 11.11 -12.58
C TRP A 135 -1.77 11.05 -11.19
N HIS A 136 -3.05 11.24 -11.14
CA HIS A 136 -3.88 11.03 -9.96
C HIS A 136 -5.30 10.61 -10.36
N ILE A 137 -5.97 9.94 -9.48
CA ILE A 137 -7.33 9.47 -9.67
C ILE A 137 -8.28 10.50 -9.07
N LYS A 138 -9.28 10.93 -9.83
CA LYS A 138 -10.36 11.79 -9.34
C LYS A 138 -11.49 10.96 -8.74
N LYS A 139 -11.95 9.95 -9.46
CA LYS A 139 -13.12 9.16 -9.08
C LYS A 139 -13.01 7.74 -9.62
N ILE A 140 -13.54 6.78 -8.89
CA ILE A 140 -13.77 5.41 -9.35
C ILE A 140 -15.24 5.05 -9.14
N GLU A 141 -15.89 4.60 -10.22
CA GLU A 141 -17.23 4.03 -10.20
C GLU A 141 -17.13 2.53 -10.48
N PHE A 142 -17.81 1.71 -9.69
CA PHE A 142 -17.75 0.27 -9.92
C PHE A 142 -19.00 -0.46 -9.46
N SER A 143 -19.21 -1.64 -10.03
CA SER A 143 -20.38 -2.48 -9.76
C SER A 143 -20.01 -3.96 -9.78
N ASN A 144 -20.53 -4.70 -8.81
CA ASN A 144 -20.43 -6.16 -8.66
C ASN A 144 -19.00 -6.69 -8.56
N PHE A 145 -18.10 -5.88 -8.03
CA PHE A 145 -16.68 -6.21 -7.92
C PHE A 145 -16.38 -6.87 -6.56
N LEU A 146 -15.95 -8.13 -6.59
CA LEU A 146 -15.64 -8.95 -5.40
C LEU A 146 -16.74 -8.90 -4.33
N SER A 147 -16.49 -8.24 -3.19
CA SER A 147 -17.46 -8.13 -2.10
C SER A 147 -18.45 -6.97 -2.24
N TYR A 148 -18.26 -6.08 -3.22
CA TYR A 148 -19.10 -4.90 -3.39
C TYR A 148 -20.20 -5.11 -4.43
N GLY A 149 -21.37 -4.59 -4.11
CA GLY A 149 -22.56 -4.66 -4.96
C GLY A 149 -22.57 -3.63 -6.09
N GLU A 150 -23.78 -3.23 -6.49
CA GLU A 150 -24.00 -2.29 -7.61
C GLU A 150 -23.76 -0.83 -7.17
N ASN A 151 -23.41 0.00 -8.15
CA ASN A 151 -23.40 1.47 -8.08
C ASN A 151 -22.55 2.04 -6.93
N GLN A 152 -21.34 1.51 -6.76
CA GLN A 152 -20.38 2.04 -5.82
C GLN A 152 -19.57 3.17 -6.43
N VAL A 153 -19.26 4.19 -5.63
CA VAL A 153 -18.48 5.36 -6.05
C VAL A 153 -17.47 5.71 -4.97
N ILE A 154 -16.24 5.96 -5.38
CA ILE A 154 -15.21 6.59 -4.55
C ILE A 154 -14.82 7.90 -5.23
N ASP A 155 -14.97 8.99 -4.51
CA ASP A 155 -14.56 10.33 -4.93
C ASP A 155 -13.28 10.70 -4.19
N PHE A 156 -12.15 10.64 -4.90
CA PHE A 156 -10.83 10.94 -4.33
C PHE A 156 -10.59 12.44 -4.18
N ASP A 157 -11.34 13.29 -4.89
CA ASP A 157 -11.23 14.74 -4.73
C ASP A 157 -11.70 15.19 -3.32
N GLN A 158 -12.45 14.33 -2.62
CA GLN A 158 -12.85 14.53 -1.22
C GLN A 158 -11.79 14.06 -0.22
N CYS A 159 -10.77 13.32 -0.68
CA CYS A 159 -9.70 12.78 0.17
C CYS A 159 -8.53 13.77 0.19
N ASN A 160 -8.46 14.60 1.21
CA ASN A 160 -7.36 15.56 1.38
C ASN A 160 -6.40 15.10 2.49
N GLY A 161 -5.10 15.05 2.18
CA GLY A 161 -4.07 14.62 3.12
C GLY A 161 -4.15 13.11 3.41
N ILE A 162 -4.06 12.73 4.69
CA ILE A 162 -4.10 11.34 5.13
C ILE A 162 -5.55 10.93 5.35
N THR A 163 -6.03 9.97 4.59
CA THR A 163 -7.36 9.39 4.72
C THR A 163 -7.29 7.99 5.33
N VAL A 164 -8.04 7.75 6.39
CA VAL A 164 -8.14 6.43 7.03
C VAL A 164 -9.42 5.75 6.59
N VAL A 165 -9.29 4.53 6.07
CA VAL A 165 -10.44 3.69 5.70
C VAL A 165 -10.70 2.66 6.78
N GLU A 166 -11.85 2.76 7.43
CA GLU A 166 -12.28 1.84 8.46
C GLU A 166 -13.48 1.02 8.00
N SER A 167 -13.71 -0.12 8.61
CA SER A 167 -14.91 -0.93 8.38
C SER A 167 -15.58 -1.31 9.70
N ASP A 168 -16.89 -1.27 9.71
CA ASP A 168 -17.71 -1.77 10.80
C ASP A 168 -18.64 -2.88 10.25
N PRO A 169 -18.52 -4.12 10.72
CA PRO A 169 -17.52 -4.63 11.68
C PRO A 169 -16.11 -4.75 11.10
N PRO A 170 -15.05 -4.71 11.96
CA PRO A 170 -13.67 -4.84 11.54
C PRO A 170 -13.43 -6.15 10.75
N ASN A 171 -12.58 -6.07 9.70
CA ASN A 171 -12.17 -7.18 8.86
C ASN A 171 -13.24 -7.80 7.92
N PHE A 172 -14.47 -7.33 7.94
CA PHE A 172 -15.54 -7.80 7.07
C PHE A 172 -15.88 -6.83 5.92
N GLY A 173 -15.50 -5.56 6.04
CA GLY A 173 -15.88 -4.49 5.10
C GLY A 173 -15.13 -4.48 3.77
N GLY A 174 -14.25 -5.45 3.48
CA GLY A 174 -13.54 -5.49 2.20
C GLY A 174 -12.59 -4.31 1.94
N LYS A 175 -11.97 -3.72 2.97
CA LYS A 175 -11.06 -2.57 2.84
C LYS A 175 -9.99 -2.76 1.78
N THR A 176 -9.31 -3.92 1.77
CA THR A 176 -8.27 -4.23 0.78
C THR A 176 -8.82 -4.27 -0.63
N VAL A 177 -10.06 -4.73 -0.81
CA VAL A 177 -10.74 -4.71 -2.10
C VAL A 177 -10.89 -3.28 -2.59
N LEU A 178 -11.28 -2.37 -1.70
CA LEU A 178 -11.51 -0.96 -2.02
C LEU A 178 -10.20 -0.20 -2.30
N THR A 179 -9.17 -0.42 -1.48
CA THR A 179 -7.94 0.39 -1.49
C THR A 179 -6.84 -0.20 -2.38
N VAL A 180 -6.86 -1.50 -2.65
CA VAL A 180 -5.81 -2.21 -3.40
C VAL A 180 -6.37 -2.89 -4.63
N ASP A 181 -7.28 -3.87 -4.45
CA ASP A 181 -7.71 -4.74 -5.54
C ASP A 181 -8.44 -3.97 -6.66
N LEU A 182 -9.19 -2.93 -6.30
CA LEU A 182 -9.90 -2.09 -7.25
C LEU A 182 -8.93 -1.35 -8.19
N LEU A 183 -7.84 -0.82 -7.64
CA LEU A 183 -6.78 -0.15 -8.42
C LEU A 183 -6.01 -1.14 -9.29
N LEU A 184 -5.62 -2.27 -8.72
CA LEU A 184 -4.92 -3.33 -9.45
C LEU A 184 -5.77 -3.86 -10.61
N PHE A 185 -7.07 -4.01 -10.39
CA PHE A 185 -7.97 -4.42 -11.45
C PHE A 185 -8.12 -3.35 -12.53
N LEU A 186 -8.32 -2.10 -12.14
CA LEU A 186 -8.48 -0.98 -13.07
C LEU A 186 -7.26 -0.85 -14.00
N PHE A 187 -6.05 -0.87 -13.44
CA PHE A 187 -4.83 -0.63 -14.20
C PHE A 187 -4.25 -1.89 -14.84
N PHE A 188 -4.22 -3.00 -14.10
CA PHE A 188 -3.45 -4.19 -14.49
C PHE A 188 -4.30 -5.45 -14.72
N ASN A 189 -5.63 -5.35 -14.57
CA ASN A 189 -6.55 -6.49 -14.76
C ASN A 189 -6.24 -7.69 -13.85
N THR A 190 -5.79 -7.41 -12.63
CA THR A 190 -5.47 -8.41 -11.62
C THR A 190 -6.00 -8.01 -10.24
N THR A 191 -5.98 -8.92 -9.28
CA THR A 191 -6.32 -8.64 -7.89
C THR A 191 -5.41 -9.45 -6.97
N THR A 192 -5.31 -9.06 -5.69
CA THR A 192 -4.59 -9.86 -4.68
C THR A 192 -5.36 -11.10 -4.27
N LYS A 193 -6.65 -11.18 -4.57
CA LYS A 193 -7.56 -12.26 -4.12
C LYS A 193 -7.63 -13.41 -5.10
N THR A 194 -7.56 -13.11 -6.40
CA THR A 194 -7.67 -14.10 -7.46
C THR A 194 -7.06 -13.59 -8.75
N GLN A 195 -6.51 -14.50 -9.53
CA GLN A 195 -6.07 -14.23 -10.91
C GLN A 195 -7.11 -14.70 -11.96
N LYS A 196 -8.18 -15.36 -11.50
CA LYS A 196 -9.22 -15.88 -12.39
C LYS A 196 -10.33 -14.87 -12.53
N ALA A 197 -10.59 -14.45 -13.76
CA ALA A 197 -11.63 -13.46 -14.06
C ALA A 197 -13.04 -13.90 -13.61
N GLU A 198 -13.32 -15.20 -13.60
CA GLU A 198 -14.60 -15.76 -13.15
C GLU A 198 -14.85 -15.61 -11.64
N GLU A 199 -13.80 -15.42 -10.83
CA GLU A 199 -13.88 -15.27 -9.39
C GLU A 199 -14.01 -13.79 -8.94
N ILE A 200 -13.91 -12.84 -9.87
CA ILE A 200 -14.02 -11.39 -9.59
C ILE A 200 -15.47 -10.97 -9.36
N PHE A 201 -16.42 -11.74 -9.88
CA PHE A 201 -17.85 -11.43 -9.72
C PHE A 201 -18.28 -11.50 -8.25
N ASN A 202 -19.14 -10.58 -7.87
CA ASN A 202 -19.72 -10.61 -6.53
C ASN A 202 -20.51 -11.91 -6.34
N ARG A 203 -20.17 -12.64 -5.26
CA ARG A 203 -20.75 -13.96 -4.95
C ARG A 203 -22.17 -13.87 -4.37
N PHE A 204 -22.58 -12.69 -3.94
CA PHE A 204 -23.88 -12.46 -3.32
C PHE A 204 -24.94 -11.94 -4.29
N THR A 205 -24.58 -11.81 -5.57
CA THR A 205 -25.49 -11.38 -6.63
C THR A 205 -25.45 -12.34 -7.80
N GLU A 206 -26.56 -12.46 -8.53
CA GLU A 206 -26.64 -13.24 -9.76
C GLU A 206 -26.21 -12.44 -11.00
N LYS A 207 -25.63 -11.25 -10.81
CA LYS A 207 -25.21 -10.39 -11.91
C LYS A 207 -24.04 -11.02 -12.68
N ASN A 208 -24.11 -10.88 -13.99
CA ASN A 208 -23.13 -11.45 -14.92
C ASN A 208 -22.20 -10.40 -15.52
N THR A 209 -22.17 -9.21 -14.93
CA THR A 209 -21.33 -8.11 -15.37
C THR A 209 -20.65 -7.45 -14.19
N VAL A 210 -19.35 -7.25 -14.30
CA VAL A 210 -18.53 -6.42 -13.43
C VAL A 210 -18.08 -5.21 -14.24
N VAL A 211 -18.17 -4.03 -13.67
CA VAL A 211 -17.67 -2.79 -14.28
C VAL A 211 -16.83 -2.05 -13.28
N VAL A 212 -15.66 -1.58 -13.69
CA VAL A 212 -14.82 -0.65 -12.95
C VAL A 212 -14.39 0.47 -13.91
N LYS A 213 -14.72 1.70 -13.57
CA LYS A 213 -14.43 2.89 -14.36
C LYS A 213 -13.71 3.90 -13.48
N GLY A 214 -12.57 4.41 -13.93
CA GLY A 214 -11.79 5.44 -13.25
C GLY A 214 -11.68 6.71 -14.10
N ASP A 215 -11.94 7.85 -13.48
CA ASP A 215 -11.64 9.16 -14.02
C ASP A 215 -10.27 9.58 -13.47
N ILE A 216 -9.28 9.80 -14.37
CA ILE A 216 -7.86 9.94 -14.03
C ILE A 216 -7.31 11.16 -14.74
N ILE A 217 -6.43 11.90 -14.07
CA ILE A 217 -5.63 12.94 -14.69
C ILE A 217 -4.22 12.41 -14.93
N ILE A 218 -3.72 12.55 -16.14
CA ILE A 218 -2.35 12.18 -16.53
C ILE A 218 -1.73 13.41 -17.21
N ASP A 219 -0.65 13.95 -16.63
CA ASP A 219 0.02 15.18 -17.11
C ASP A 219 -0.91 16.37 -17.32
N GLY A 220 -1.92 16.52 -16.44
CA GLY A 220 -2.90 17.60 -16.48
C GLY A 220 -4.07 17.37 -17.44
N GLU A 221 -4.12 16.26 -18.17
CA GLU A 221 -5.21 15.91 -19.07
C GLU A 221 -6.14 14.84 -18.47
N GLU A 222 -7.45 14.97 -18.70
CA GLU A 222 -8.44 14.04 -18.14
C GLU A 222 -8.62 12.82 -19.04
N TYR A 223 -8.59 11.64 -18.43
CA TYR A 223 -8.81 10.35 -19.08
C TYR A 223 -9.84 9.52 -18.33
N ILE A 224 -10.50 8.64 -19.05
CA ILE A 224 -11.40 7.64 -18.51
C ILE A 224 -10.88 6.26 -18.89
N ILE A 225 -10.66 5.41 -17.87
CA ILE A 225 -10.35 3.98 -18.07
C ILE A 225 -11.56 3.19 -17.60
N ALA A 226 -12.07 2.29 -18.42
CA ALA A 226 -13.15 1.41 -18.06
C ALA A 226 -12.79 -0.06 -18.34
N ARG A 227 -12.89 -0.90 -17.32
CA ARG A 227 -12.81 -2.37 -17.48
C ARG A 227 -14.16 -2.99 -17.21
N LYS A 228 -14.54 -3.87 -18.09
CA LYS A 228 -15.79 -4.62 -17.99
C LYS A 228 -15.49 -6.11 -18.11
N ILE A 229 -16.07 -6.91 -17.24
CA ILE A 229 -16.07 -8.36 -17.36
C ILE A 229 -17.51 -8.82 -17.49
N GLU A 230 -17.77 -9.63 -18.48
CA GLU A 230 -19.03 -10.32 -18.67
C GLU A 230 -18.82 -11.84 -18.61
N ARG A 231 -19.73 -12.55 -17.95
CA ARG A 231 -19.77 -14.00 -17.99
C ARG A 231 -21.07 -14.46 -18.63
N LYS A 232 -20.97 -15.46 -19.48
CA LYS A 232 -22.13 -16.11 -20.12
C LYS A 232 -22.03 -17.62 -19.95
N LYS A 233 -23.12 -18.26 -19.58
CA LYS A 233 -23.16 -19.70 -19.45
C LYS A 233 -23.26 -20.35 -20.84
N SER A 234 -22.35 -21.28 -21.14
CA SER A 234 -22.39 -22.05 -22.40
C SER A 234 -23.54 -23.05 -22.36
N LYS A 235 -23.87 -23.63 -23.50
CA LYS A 235 -24.87 -24.71 -23.61
C LYS A 235 -24.44 -25.95 -22.80
N ALA A 236 -23.14 -26.16 -22.60
CA ALA A 236 -22.58 -27.24 -21.79
C ALA A 236 -22.56 -26.92 -20.27
N GLY A 237 -23.02 -25.73 -19.85
CA GLY A 237 -23.06 -25.33 -18.45
C GLY A 237 -21.81 -24.64 -17.92
N GLU A 238 -20.77 -24.52 -18.74
CA GLU A 238 -19.52 -23.84 -18.38
C GLU A 238 -19.64 -22.32 -18.53
N TRP A 239 -18.91 -21.55 -17.69
CA TRP A 239 -18.85 -20.11 -17.79
C TRP A 239 -17.79 -19.66 -18.79
N ASN A 240 -18.21 -18.88 -19.78
CA ASN A 240 -17.32 -18.14 -20.65
C ASN A 240 -17.21 -16.70 -20.15
N VAL A 241 -16.00 -16.25 -19.89
CA VAL A 241 -15.72 -14.89 -19.38
C VAL A 241 -15.05 -14.07 -20.47
N LYS A 242 -15.59 -12.89 -20.73
CA LYS A 242 -15.04 -11.89 -21.65
C LYS A 242 -14.65 -10.65 -20.87
N THR A 243 -13.42 -10.18 -21.07
CA THR A 243 -12.93 -8.92 -20.47
C THR A 243 -12.75 -7.88 -21.57
N GLU A 244 -13.27 -6.69 -21.34
CA GLU A 244 -13.14 -5.52 -22.22
C GLU A 244 -12.38 -4.41 -21.48
N LEU A 245 -11.58 -3.65 -22.21
CA LEU A 245 -10.86 -2.47 -21.73
C LEU A 245 -11.14 -1.32 -22.70
N GLU A 246 -11.64 -0.22 -22.18
CA GLU A 246 -11.87 1.02 -22.92
C GLU A 246 -11.04 2.14 -22.30
N PHE A 247 -10.53 3.02 -23.16
CA PHE A 247 -9.72 4.15 -22.77
C PHE A 247 -10.12 5.38 -23.60
N PHE A 248 -10.50 6.44 -22.90
CA PHE A 248 -10.95 7.68 -23.52
C PHE A 248 -10.16 8.87 -22.93
N LYS A 249 -9.86 9.83 -23.79
CA LYS A 249 -9.42 11.16 -23.38
C LYS A 249 -10.64 12.09 -23.37
N LYS A 250 -10.81 12.83 -22.29
CA LYS A 250 -11.85 13.85 -22.19
C LYS A 250 -11.28 15.18 -22.69
N LEU A 251 -11.89 15.72 -23.74
CA LEU A 251 -11.48 16.99 -24.33
C LEU A 251 -12.07 18.16 -23.55
N ALA A 252 -11.50 19.36 -23.78
CA ALA A 252 -11.92 20.59 -23.10
C ALA A 252 -13.40 20.97 -23.33
N ASP A 253 -13.98 20.53 -24.45
CA ASP A 253 -15.41 20.67 -24.77
C ASP A 253 -16.31 19.63 -24.12
N GLY A 254 -15.71 18.70 -23.34
CA GLY A 254 -16.41 17.57 -22.69
C GLY A 254 -16.64 16.36 -23.59
N GLN A 255 -16.25 16.40 -24.87
CA GLN A 255 -16.32 15.24 -25.77
C GLN A 255 -15.29 14.18 -25.35
N LEU A 256 -15.63 12.92 -25.61
CA LEU A 256 -14.74 11.78 -25.37
C LEU A 256 -14.08 11.35 -26.67
N GLN A 257 -12.76 11.48 -26.71
CA GLN A 257 -11.96 10.91 -27.79
C GLN A 257 -11.55 9.49 -27.42
N ASN A 258 -11.86 8.53 -28.28
CA ASN A 258 -11.50 7.15 -28.06
C ASN A 258 -9.99 6.96 -28.29
N PHE A 259 -9.30 6.51 -27.27
CA PHE A 259 -7.87 6.14 -27.28
C PHE A 259 -7.67 4.63 -27.11
N THR A 260 -8.76 3.87 -27.14
CA THR A 260 -8.67 2.41 -27.14
C THR A 260 -7.99 1.95 -28.40
N GLY A 261 -6.85 1.27 -28.29
CA GLY A 261 -6.13 0.71 -29.43
C GLY A 261 -6.96 -0.36 -30.14
N GLU A 262 -6.62 -0.65 -31.39
CA GLU A 262 -7.29 -1.74 -32.17
C GLU A 262 -7.12 -3.09 -31.46
N GLN A 263 -5.99 -3.26 -30.78
CA GLN A 263 -5.74 -4.41 -29.90
C GLN A 263 -5.66 -3.96 -28.45
N ARG A 264 -6.25 -4.72 -27.55
CA ARG A 264 -6.19 -4.51 -26.10
C ARG A 264 -4.74 -4.28 -25.60
N ARG A 265 -3.77 -4.97 -26.21
CA ARG A 265 -2.35 -4.85 -25.88
C ARG A 265 -1.80 -3.43 -26.08
N GLU A 266 -2.27 -2.70 -27.06
CA GLU A 266 -1.84 -1.31 -27.33
C GLU A 266 -2.31 -0.38 -26.22
N THR A 267 -3.55 -0.52 -25.78
CA THR A 267 -4.10 0.23 -24.65
C THR A 267 -3.36 -0.11 -23.35
N GLU A 268 -3.08 -1.39 -23.11
CA GLU A 268 -2.31 -1.83 -21.94
C GLU A 268 -0.87 -1.30 -21.94
N ASN A 269 -0.23 -1.23 -23.13
CA ASN A 269 1.10 -0.63 -23.26
C ASN A 269 1.09 0.88 -22.95
N PHE A 270 0.09 1.60 -23.45
CA PHE A 270 -0.06 3.02 -23.13
C PHE A 270 -0.26 3.24 -21.63
N MET A 271 -1.07 2.43 -20.99
CA MET A 271 -1.25 2.48 -19.53
C MET A 271 0.07 2.20 -18.79
N LYS A 272 0.81 1.19 -19.23
CA LYS A 272 2.11 0.84 -18.64
C LYS A 272 3.12 1.98 -18.75
N THR A 273 3.19 2.67 -19.91
CA THR A 273 4.08 3.82 -20.08
C THR A 273 3.63 5.07 -19.32
N SER A 274 2.34 5.18 -19.00
CA SER A 274 1.79 6.34 -18.30
C SER A 274 1.74 6.18 -16.78
N ILE A 275 1.47 4.97 -16.30
CA ILE A 275 1.23 4.67 -14.87
C ILE A 275 2.39 3.89 -14.26
N GLY A 276 3.18 3.20 -15.08
CA GLY A 276 4.24 2.31 -14.66
C GLY A 276 3.86 0.83 -14.76
N SER A 277 4.82 -0.04 -14.45
CA SER A 277 4.56 -1.48 -14.34
C SER A 277 3.77 -1.80 -13.06
N MET A 278 3.18 -2.99 -12.98
CA MET A 278 2.51 -3.45 -11.77
C MET A 278 3.48 -3.53 -10.58
N ASP A 279 4.71 -3.95 -10.82
CA ASP A 279 5.73 -4.07 -9.78
C ASP A 279 6.12 -2.67 -9.24
N ASP A 280 6.32 -1.69 -10.13
CA ASP A 280 6.57 -0.30 -9.73
C ASP A 280 5.40 0.25 -8.91
N PHE A 281 4.18 -0.01 -9.34
CA PHE A 281 2.96 0.43 -8.67
C PHE A 281 2.83 -0.16 -7.26
N LEU A 282 3.11 -1.46 -7.09
CA LEU A 282 3.08 -2.14 -5.81
C LEU A 282 4.24 -1.72 -4.89
N MET A 283 5.36 -1.28 -5.43
CA MET A 283 6.51 -0.83 -4.64
C MET A 283 6.42 0.64 -4.24
N THR A 284 5.76 1.48 -5.04
CA THR A 284 5.81 2.94 -4.84
C THR A 284 4.47 3.57 -4.44
N ILE A 285 3.36 2.98 -4.84
CA ILE A 285 2.03 3.59 -4.71
C ILE A 285 1.14 2.81 -3.76
N VAL A 286 1.09 1.49 -3.91
CA VAL A 286 0.27 0.61 -3.06
C VAL A 286 1.17 -0.30 -2.26
N THR A 287 1.40 0.05 -1.00
CA THR A 287 2.22 -0.78 -0.10
C THR A 287 1.32 -1.71 0.71
N THR A 288 1.56 -3.01 0.62
CA THR A 288 0.97 -4.02 1.50
C THR A 288 2.03 -4.58 2.44
N ALA A 289 1.63 -5.21 3.54
CA ALA A 289 2.58 -5.81 4.47
C ALA A 289 3.48 -6.86 3.78
N SER A 290 2.90 -7.70 2.90
CA SER A 290 3.66 -8.70 2.13
C SER A 290 4.66 -8.07 1.17
N ASN A 291 4.28 -7.02 0.45
CA ASN A 291 5.21 -6.36 -0.48
C ASN A 291 6.38 -5.70 0.26
N LEU A 292 6.13 -5.18 1.46
CA LEU A 292 7.19 -4.59 2.29
C LEU A 292 8.16 -5.66 2.80
N GLU A 293 7.65 -6.83 3.20
CA GLU A 293 8.47 -7.98 3.58
C GLU A 293 9.33 -8.45 2.41
N ASP A 294 8.73 -8.63 1.22
CA ASP A 294 9.44 -9.03 0.01
C ASP A 294 10.54 -8.02 -0.37
N LEU A 295 10.28 -6.71 -0.20
CA LEU A 295 11.28 -5.66 -0.45
C LEU A 295 12.45 -5.72 0.55
N LEU A 296 12.17 -5.98 1.82
CA LEU A 296 13.20 -6.08 2.87
C LEU A 296 14.06 -7.35 2.72
N ASP A 297 13.47 -8.42 2.21
CA ASP A 297 14.14 -9.70 1.97
C ASP A 297 14.81 -9.77 0.59
N ALA A 298 14.57 -8.81 -0.30
CA ALA A 298 15.17 -8.75 -1.62
C ALA A 298 16.70 -8.66 -1.52
N LYS A 299 17.38 -9.65 -2.12
CA LYS A 299 18.84 -9.62 -2.21
C LYS A 299 19.26 -8.55 -3.20
N PRO A 300 20.32 -7.77 -2.92
CA PRO A 300 20.87 -6.87 -3.91
C PRO A 300 21.27 -7.69 -5.15
N THR A 301 20.66 -7.42 -6.26
CA THR A 301 21.13 -7.95 -7.56
C THR A 301 22.42 -7.23 -7.89
N ALA A 302 23.51 -8.01 -8.08
CA ALA A 302 24.83 -7.52 -8.46
C ALA A 302 24.83 -6.87 -9.84
#